data_3366cf4d0ca1c00435b0e91e9897758d
#
_entry.id   3366cf4d0ca1c00435b0e91e9897758d
#
_cell.length_a   1.000
_cell.length_b   1.000
_cell.length_c   1.000
_cell.angle_alpha   90.00
_cell.angle_beta   90.00
_cell.angle_gamma   90.00
#
_symmetry.space_group_name_H-M   'P 1'
#
loop_
_entity.id
_entity.type
_entity.pdbx_description
1 polymer ?
#
loop_
_entity_poly.entity_id
_entity_poly.type
_entity_poly.pdbx_seq_one_letter_code
_entity_poly.pdbx_strand_id
1 'polypeptide(L)'
;MTSNSKRATTATTDRPKETGPWDSALVQLQKWDPEWAGTCLTMTTNPWTGGVLSRKFVELIGVTINASCTNLNPEGTRRHIRAALHEGATRDEILMVLKMASILSIHSCALGGPIVLEEASEASLDAAGVGRAKRLKKEGGRTPAIDKMKALKQWNDSWDPLAALAPVWADQFMAAGVTIYASDVFSTKEIELISIVGVCAINAFHGRRQRSK
;
A
#
# COMPACT_ATOMS: atom_id res chain seq x y z
N MET A 1 -15.70 56.37 4.56
CA MET A 1 -14.56 55.70 3.86
C MET A 1 -13.88 54.79 4.86
N THR A 2 -14.30 53.56 4.93
CA THR A 2 -13.78 52.54 5.84
C THR A 2 -12.86 51.63 5.05
N SER A 3 -11.57 51.72 5.34
CA SER A 3 -10.51 50.90 4.78
C SER A 3 -10.65 49.49 5.31
N ASN A 4 -11.03 48.55 4.44
CA ASN A 4 -11.10 47.14 4.72
C ASN A 4 -9.70 46.55 4.47
N SER A 5 -8.86 46.55 5.50
CA SER A 5 -7.56 45.89 5.47
C SER A 5 -7.78 44.37 5.37
N LYS A 6 -7.58 43.81 4.19
CA LYS A 6 -7.45 42.37 4.00
C LYS A 6 -6.23 41.89 4.78
N ARG A 7 -6.50 41.28 5.92
CA ARG A 7 -5.51 40.53 6.70
C ARG A 7 -5.08 39.34 5.85
N ALA A 8 -3.96 39.44 5.15
CA ALA A 8 -3.30 38.33 4.54
C ALA A 8 -2.96 37.33 5.66
N THR A 9 -3.67 36.23 5.70
CA THR A 9 -3.31 35.07 6.51
C THR A 9 -1.99 34.56 5.93
N THR A 10 -0.90 34.93 6.60
CA THR A 10 0.39 34.27 6.42
C THR A 10 0.16 32.82 6.80
N ALA A 11 -0.05 31.98 5.78
CA ALA A 11 -0.05 30.53 5.95
C ALA A 11 1.31 30.18 6.56
N THR A 12 1.27 29.70 7.79
CA THR A 12 2.44 29.31 8.56
C THR A 12 3.21 28.25 7.76
N THR A 13 4.33 28.68 7.17
CA THR A 13 5.25 27.85 6.37
C THR A 13 5.91 26.71 7.18
N ASP A 14 5.71 26.65 8.48
CA ASP A 14 6.33 25.66 9.36
C ASP A 14 5.54 24.34 9.50
N ARG A 15 4.21 24.38 9.38
CA ARG A 15 3.39 23.18 9.48
C ARG A 15 3.69 22.07 8.45
N PRO A 16 3.91 22.38 7.16
CA PRO A 16 4.26 21.36 6.17
C PRO A 16 5.61 20.67 6.42
N LYS A 17 6.55 21.34 7.08
CA LYS A 17 7.87 20.77 7.41
C LYS A 17 7.80 19.67 8.46
N GLU A 18 6.84 19.77 9.38
CA GLU A 18 6.67 18.83 10.48
C GLU A 18 5.77 17.66 10.12
N THR A 19 4.79 17.86 9.27
CA THR A 19 3.66 16.93 9.06
C THR A 19 3.18 16.86 7.61
N GLY A 20 4.02 16.71 6.65
CA GLY A 20 3.59 16.61 5.27
C GLY A 20 4.70 16.20 4.32
N PRO A 21 4.44 16.24 3.00
CA PRO A 21 5.40 15.83 1.98
C PRO A 21 6.51 16.88 1.74
N TRP A 22 6.93 17.59 2.79
CA TRP A 22 7.97 18.62 2.68
C TRP A 22 9.34 17.97 2.62
N ASP A 23 10.14 18.33 1.62
CA ASP A 23 11.54 17.97 1.49
C ASP A 23 12.40 19.15 0.99
N SER A 24 13.70 18.94 0.87
CA SER A 24 14.64 19.98 0.42
C SER A 24 14.39 20.44 -1.02
N ALA A 25 13.84 19.59 -1.87
CA ALA A 25 13.50 19.94 -3.25
C ALA A 25 12.33 20.93 -3.31
N LEU A 26 11.35 20.80 -2.42
CA LEU A 26 10.24 21.76 -2.31
C LEU A 26 10.73 23.13 -1.81
N VAL A 27 11.73 23.16 -0.91
CA VAL A 27 12.36 24.43 -0.47
C VAL A 27 13.00 25.15 -1.65
N GLN A 28 13.71 24.43 -2.51
CA GLN A 28 14.33 25.00 -3.69
C GLN A 28 13.31 25.47 -4.72
N LEU A 29 12.27 24.67 -4.96
CA LEU A 29 11.19 25.00 -5.86
C LEU A 29 10.43 26.26 -5.41
N GLN A 30 10.20 26.41 -4.11
CA GLN A 30 9.56 27.60 -3.54
C GLN A 30 10.36 28.89 -3.81
N LYS A 31 11.70 28.78 -3.92
CA LYS A 31 12.55 29.92 -4.30
C LYS A 31 12.45 30.26 -5.79
N TRP A 32 12.31 29.26 -6.65
CA TRP A 32 12.24 29.43 -8.11
C TRP A 32 10.86 29.85 -8.59
N ASP A 33 9.82 29.20 -8.04
CA ASP A 33 8.43 29.46 -8.40
C ASP A 33 7.55 29.36 -7.15
N PRO A 34 7.42 30.46 -6.39
CA PRO A 34 6.66 30.48 -5.14
C PRO A 34 5.16 30.26 -5.34
N GLU A 35 4.59 30.69 -6.48
CA GLU A 35 3.18 30.56 -6.76
C GLU A 35 2.82 29.09 -7.04
N TRP A 36 3.58 28.43 -7.90
CA TRP A 36 3.38 27.01 -8.22
C TRP A 36 3.66 26.13 -7.00
N ALA A 37 4.74 26.41 -6.26
CA ALA A 37 5.05 25.67 -5.04
C ALA A 37 3.95 25.83 -3.97
N GLY A 38 3.37 27.02 -3.82
CA GLY A 38 2.23 27.26 -2.94
C GLY A 38 0.99 26.45 -3.36
N THR A 39 0.70 26.38 -4.64
CA THR A 39 -0.40 25.57 -5.18
C THR A 39 -0.17 24.09 -4.95
N CYS A 40 1.03 23.59 -5.24
CA CYS A 40 1.41 22.20 -4.98
C CYS A 40 1.29 21.83 -3.50
N LEU A 41 1.77 22.69 -2.60
CA LEU A 41 1.66 22.46 -1.17
C LEU A 41 0.21 22.41 -0.71
N THR A 42 -0.64 23.31 -1.20
CA THR A 42 -2.07 23.31 -0.87
C THR A 42 -2.73 22.00 -1.29
N MET A 43 -2.44 21.52 -2.50
CA MET A 43 -2.97 20.27 -3.03
C MET A 43 -2.43 19.06 -2.25
N THR A 44 -1.13 18.98 -2.02
CA THR A 44 -0.48 17.83 -1.39
C THR A 44 -0.73 17.75 0.11
N THR A 45 -0.99 18.86 0.79
CA THR A 45 -1.35 18.87 2.22
C THR A 45 -2.83 18.58 2.49
N ASN A 46 -3.66 18.49 1.46
CA ASN A 46 -5.10 18.21 1.61
C ASN A 46 -5.41 17.00 2.50
N PRO A 47 -4.74 15.83 2.38
CA PRO A 47 -5.00 14.70 3.27
C PRO A 47 -4.87 15.04 4.77
N TRP A 48 -3.95 15.96 5.12
CA TRP A 48 -3.73 16.41 6.49
C TRP A 48 -4.69 17.49 6.95
N THR A 49 -5.25 18.27 6.04
CA THR A 49 -6.08 19.46 6.34
C THR A 49 -7.55 19.27 6.05
N GLY A 50 -7.91 18.31 5.20
CA GLY A 50 -9.28 18.09 4.71
C GLY A 50 -10.23 17.45 5.72
N GLY A 51 -9.72 16.88 6.80
CA GLY A 51 -10.53 16.33 7.90
C GLY A 51 -11.30 15.02 7.59
N VAL A 52 -11.10 14.42 6.42
CA VAL A 52 -11.75 13.15 6.02
C VAL A 52 -11.15 11.97 6.78
N LEU A 53 -9.84 11.96 6.96
CA LEU A 53 -9.11 10.96 7.73
C LEU A 53 -8.48 11.64 8.95
N SER A 54 -8.30 10.88 10.03
CA SER A 54 -7.55 11.37 11.18
C SER A 54 -6.09 11.64 10.80
N ARG A 55 -5.46 12.63 11.44
CA ARG A 55 -4.05 12.95 11.24
C ARG A 55 -3.17 11.73 11.45
N LYS A 56 -3.40 10.99 12.53
CA LYS A 56 -2.74 9.72 12.81
C LYS A 56 -2.80 8.76 11.62
N PHE A 57 -3.98 8.57 11.06
CA PHE A 57 -4.17 7.61 9.96
C PHE A 57 -3.51 8.07 8.65
N VAL A 58 -3.50 9.37 8.36
CA VAL A 58 -2.76 9.93 7.22
C VAL A 58 -1.25 9.66 7.35
N GLU A 59 -0.69 9.81 8.54
CA GLU A 59 0.72 9.51 8.80
C GLU A 59 1.03 8.01 8.66
N LEU A 60 0.13 7.12 9.12
CA LEU A 60 0.25 5.67 8.92
C LEU A 60 0.22 5.28 7.44
N ILE A 61 -0.64 5.92 6.64
CA ILE A 61 -0.63 5.81 5.17
C ILE A 61 0.73 6.26 4.61
N GLY A 62 1.27 7.36 5.10
CA GLY A 62 2.59 7.86 4.74
C GLY A 62 3.70 6.85 5.02
N VAL A 63 3.63 6.13 6.15
CA VAL A 63 4.56 5.02 6.46
C VAL A 63 4.43 3.92 5.40
N THR A 64 3.21 3.48 5.06
CA THR A 64 2.99 2.44 4.05
C THR A 64 3.61 2.80 2.70
N ILE A 65 3.39 4.03 2.22
CA ILE A 65 3.92 4.51 0.93
C ILE A 65 5.45 4.54 0.94
N ASN A 66 6.05 5.09 2.00
CA ASN A 66 7.50 5.28 2.05
C ASN A 66 8.26 3.98 2.34
N ALA A 67 7.66 3.03 3.07
CA ALA A 67 8.22 1.72 3.35
C ALA A 67 7.89 0.67 2.28
N SER A 68 7.09 0.99 1.26
CA SER A 68 6.77 0.04 0.19
C SER A 68 8.02 -0.42 -0.56
N CYS A 69 8.00 -1.66 -1.07
CA CYS A 69 9.14 -2.27 -1.77
C CYS A 69 9.57 -1.50 -3.04
N THR A 70 8.71 -0.65 -3.57
CA THR A 70 9.00 0.20 -4.74
C THR A 70 9.57 1.57 -4.39
N ASN A 71 9.48 1.98 -3.13
CA ASN A 71 9.95 3.28 -2.67
C ASN A 71 11.15 3.16 -1.73
N LEU A 72 11.04 2.35 -0.67
CA LEU A 72 12.07 2.10 0.34
C LEU A 72 12.81 3.39 0.78
N ASN A 73 12.05 4.45 1.05
CA ASN A 73 12.57 5.75 1.45
C ASN A 73 12.75 5.81 2.98
N PRO A 74 13.98 5.69 3.51
CA PRO A 74 14.20 5.63 4.95
C PRO A 74 13.92 6.96 5.66
N GLU A 75 14.18 8.10 5.01
CA GLU A 75 13.92 9.42 5.60
C GLU A 75 12.41 9.70 5.67
N GLY A 76 11.68 9.43 4.58
CA GLY A 76 10.23 9.55 4.55
C GLY A 76 9.57 8.62 5.56
N THR A 77 10.00 7.35 5.62
CA THR A 77 9.50 6.38 6.60
C THR A 77 9.72 6.87 8.03
N ARG A 78 10.93 7.33 8.36
CA ARG A 78 11.26 7.87 9.69
C ARG A 78 10.42 9.08 10.05
N ARG A 79 10.23 10.00 9.11
CA ARG A 79 9.42 11.21 9.30
C ARG A 79 7.98 10.84 9.63
N HIS A 80 7.35 9.98 8.84
CA HIS A 80 5.96 9.58 9.04
C HIS A 80 5.76 8.73 10.29
N ILE A 81 6.72 7.88 10.68
CA ILE A 81 6.67 7.16 11.96
C ILE A 81 6.69 8.15 13.13
N ARG A 82 7.57 9.14 13.11
CA ARG A 82 7.63 10.16 14.19
C ARG A 82 6.33 10.94 14.26
N ALA A 83 5.81 11.37 13.13
CA ALA A 83 4.55 12.11 13.06
C ALA A 83 3.37 11.24 13.52
N ALA A 84 3.29 9.97 13.11
CA ALA A 84 2.26 9.05 13.56
C ALA A 84 2.29 8.86 15.09
N LEU A 85 3.48 8.65 15.67
CA LEU A 85 3.65 8.55 17.13
C LEU A 85 3.22 9.83 17.84
N HIS A 86 3.56 11.00 17.30
CA HIS A 86 3.13 12.29 17.84
C HIS A 86 1.61 12.44 17.81
N GLU A 87 0.95 11.95 16.78
CA GLU A 87 -0.51 11.94 16.64
C GLU A 87 -1.19 10.76 17.39
N GLY A 88 -0.44 10.05 18.24
CA GLY A 88 -0.95 9.02 19.13
C GLY A 88 -1.05 7.63 18.51
N ALA A 89 -0.29 7.33 17.43
CA ALA A 89 -0.19 5.97 16.93
C ALA A 89 0.58 5.07 17.91
N THR A 90 0.14 3.83 18.02
CA THR A 90 0.83 2.81 18.79
C THR A 90 1.93 2.14 17.96
N ARG A 91 2.87 1.50 18.65
CA ARG A 91 3.88 0.64 17.99
C ARG A 91 3.21 -0.47 17.17
N ASP A 92 2.11 -1.03 17.67
CA ASP A 92 1.43 -2.14 17.03
C ASP A 92 0.70 -1.70 15.75
N GLU A 93 0.11 -0.49 15.71
CA GLU A 93 -0.42 0.11 14.49
C GLU A 93 0.69 0.33 13.44
N ILE A 94 1.85 0.85 13.84
CA ILE A 94 2.99 1.03 12.92
C ILE A 94 3.50 -0.32 12.39
N LEU A 95 3.66 -1.32 13.25
CA LEU A 95 4.05 -2.67 12.83
C LEU A 95 3.02 -3.29 11.90
N MET A 96 1.73 -3.05 12.13
CA MET A 96 0.66 -3.56 11.28
C MET A 96 0.75 -2.98 9.86
N VAL A 97 0.94 -1.67 9.69
CA VAL A 97 1.09 -1.09 8.35
C VAL A 97 2.34 -1.58 7.63
N LEU A 98 3.44 -1.86 8.34
CA LEU A 98 4.64 -2.45 7.76
C LEU A 98 4.41 -3.91 7.31
N LYS A 99 3.68 -4.70 8.10
CA LYS A 99 3.26 -6.06 7.71
C LYS A 99 2.38 -6.00 6.45
N MET A 100 1.40 -5.09 6.42
CA MET A 100 0.54 -4.88 5.25
C MET A 100 1.36 -4.51 4.02
N ALA A 101 2.30 -3.57 4.11
CA ALA A 101 3.18 -3.21 3.01
C ALA A 101 3.99 -4.42 2.49
N SER A 102 4.41 -5.32 3.38
CA SER A 102 5.20 -6.50 3.02
C SER A 102 4.40 -7.57 2.28
N ILE A 103 3.13 -7.81 2.64
CA ILE A 103 2.31 -8.85 2.00
C ILE A 103 1.78 -8.45 0.62
N LEU A 104 1.83 -7.18 0.25
CA LEU A 104 1.42 -6.73 -1.08
C LEU A 104 2.26 -7.33 -2.21
N SER A 105 3.42 -7.93 -1.90
CA SER A 105 4.25 -8.67 -2.85
C SER A 105 3.54 -9.89 -3.48
N ILE A 106 2.44 -10.38 -2.89
CA ILE A 106 1.61 -11.47 -3.45
C ILE A 106 1.10 -11.16 -4.85
N HIS A 107 0.96 -9.89 -5.20
CA HIS A 107 0.48 -9.48 -6.52
C HIS A 107 1.37 -9.95 -7.67
N SER A 108 2.67 -10.18 -7.43
CA SER A 108 3.55 -10.81 -8.43
C SER A 108 3.14 -12.24 -8.74
N CYS A 109 2.71 -12.99 -7.73
CA CYS A 109 2.22 -14.35 -7.90
C CYS A 109 0.81 -14.41 -8.47
N ALA A 110 -0.05 -13.43 -8.11
CA ALA A 110 -1.39 -13.30 -8.68
C ALA A 110 -1.34 -13.01 -10.19
N LEU A 111 -0.36 -12.23 -10.64
CA LEU A 111 -0.10 -11.99 -12.06
C LEU A 111 0.61 -13.17 -12.72
N GLY A 112 1.68 -13.68 -12.12
CA GLY A 112 2.54 -14.68 -12.74
C GLY A 112 1.97 -16.09 -12.74
N GLY A 113 1.16 -16.46 -11.74
CA GLY A 113 0.58 -17.79 -11.61
C GLY A 113 -0.27 -18.23 -12.81
N PRO A 114 -1.26 -17.43 -13.24
CA PRO A 114 -2.02 -17.71 -14.46
C PRO A 114 -1.14 -17.82 -15.72
N ILE A 115 -0.17 -16.91 -15.88
CA ILE A 115 0.75 -16.90 -17.02
C ILE A 115 1.59 -18.16 -17.06
N VAL A 116 2.11 -18.64 -15.92
CA VAL A 116 2.86 -19.90 -15.87
C VAL A 116 2.01 -21.08 -16.33
N LEU A 117 0.73 -21.13 -15.94
CA LEU A 117 -0.17 -22.20 -16.37
C LEU A 117 -0.46 -22.14 -17.88
N GLU A 118 -0.62 -20.94 -18.43
CA GLU A 118 -0.87 -20.71 -19.85
C GLU A 118 0.36 -21.11 -20.68
N GLU A 119 1.51 -20.56 -20.42
CA GLU A 119 2.76 -20.81 -21.14
C GLU A 119 3.23 -22.27 -21.02
N ALA A 120 3.11 -22.87 -19.84
CA ALA A 120 3.44 -24.29 -19.65
C ALA A 120 2.48 -25.21 -20.43
N SER A 121 1.21 -24.85 -20.57
CA SER A 121 0.23 -25.58 -21.35
C SER A 121 0.51 -25.50 -22.85
N GLU A 122 0.84 -24.32 -23.37
CA GLU A 122 1.19 -24.09 -24.77
C GLU A 122 2.49 -24.79 -25.15
N ALA A 123 3.49 -24.76 -24.27
CA ALA A 123 4.77 -25.42 -24.49
C ALA A 123 4.72 -26.95 -24.37
N SER A 124 3.57 -27.54 -23.98
CA SER A 124 3.42 -28.97 -23.65
C SER A 124 4.45 -29.48 -22.63
N LEU A 125 5.01 -28.58 -21.84
CA LEU A 125 6.18 -28.83 -20.98
C LEU A 125 5.82 -29.51 -19.66
N ASP A 126 4.55 -29.49 -19.25
CA ASP A 126 4.15 -30.10 -18.00
C ASP A 126 2.70 -30.57 -17.95
N ALA A 127 2.43 -31.67 -18.67
CA ALA A 127 1.12 -32.37 -18.56
C ALA A 127 0.84 -32.82 -17.11
N ALA A 128 1.88 -33.09 -16.30
CA ALA A 128 1.76 -33.47 -14.91
C ALA A 128 1.44 -32.25 -14.01
N GLY A 129 2.01 -31.08 -14.29
CA GLY A 129 1.73 -29.82 -13.57
C GLY A 129 0.32 -29.30 -13.83
N VAL A 130 -0.12 -29.31 -15.10
CA VAL A 130 -1.49 -28.95 -15.47
C VAL A 130 -2.51 -29.95 -14.88
N GLY A 131 -2.18 -31.27 -14.91
CA GLY A 131 -3.00 -32.29 -14.27
C GLY A 131 -3.08 -32.15 -12.75
N ARG A 132 -1.99 -31.70 -12.10
CA ARG A 132 -1.92 -31.40 -10.67
C ARG A 132 -2.76 -30.16 -10.33
N ALA A 133 -2.65 -29.08 -11.10
CA ALA A 133 -3.45 -27.87 -10.95
C ALA A 133 -4.96 -28.15 -11.11
N LYS A 134 -5.35 -28.96 -12.12
CA LYS A 134 -6.74 -29.40 -12.29
C LYS A 134 -7.25 -30.25 -11.14
N ARG A 135 -6.41 -31.15 -10.57
CA ARG A 135 -6.75 -31.97 -9.41
C ARG A 135 -6.92 -31.14 -8.16
N LEU A 136 -5.97 -30.24 -7.87
CA LEU A 136 -6.03 -29.34 -6.72
C LEU A 136 -7.22 -28.41 -6.77
N LYS A 137 -7.60 -27.92 -7.96
CA LYS A 137 -8.84 -27.17 -8.16
C LYS A 137 -10.09 -28.03 -7.88
N LYS A 138 -10.06 -29.33 -8.17
CA LYS A 138 -11.18 -30.27 -7.94
C LYS A 138 -11.23 -30.77 -6.48
N GLU A 139 -10.08 -30.96 -5.83
CA GLU A 139 -9.97 -31.42 -4.44
C GLU A 139 -9.97 -30.24 -3.45
N GLY A 140 -10.00 -29.00 -3.97
CA GLY A 140 -9.90 -27.76 -3.22
C GLY A 140 -8.75 -27.84 -2.24
N GLY A 141 -7.57 -27.37 -2.64
CA GLY A 141 -6.41 -27.32 -1.75
C GLY A 141 -6.77 -26.63 -0.42
N ARG A 142 -7.42 -27.40 0.45
CA ARG A 142 -7.88 -26.96 1.76
C ARG A 142 -6.67 -26.93 2.67
N THR A 143 -6.11 -25.75 2.80
CA THR A 143 -5.08 -25.51 3.80
C THR A 143 -5.67 -24.59 4.86
N PRO A 144 -5.25 -24.73 6.13
CA PRO A 144 -5.86 -23.99 7.24
C PRO A 144 -5.87 -22.47 7.05
N ALA A 145 -4.81 -21.90 6.47
CA ALA A 145 -4.71 -20.46 6.28
C ALA A 145 -5.58 -19.98 5.11
N ILE A 146 -5.65 -20.74 4.02
CA ILE A 146 -6.53 -20.43 2.87
C ILE A 146 -8.00 -20.51 3.31
N ASP A 147 -8.39 -21.52 4.06
CA ASP A 147 -9.76 -21.63 4.58
C ASP A 147 -10.10 -20.45 5.50
N LYS A 148 -9.17 -20.01 6.34
CA LYS A 148 -9.34 -18.80 7.17
C LYS A 148 -9.48 -17.53 6.35
N MET A 149 -8.65 -17.33 5.32
CA MET A 149 -8.76 -16.17 4.42
C MET A 149 -10.12 -16.15 3.71
N LYS A 150 -10.62 -17.30 3.27
CA LYS A 150 -11.97 -17.44 2.69
C LYS A 150 -13.06 -17.09 3.70
N ALA A 151 -12.96 -17.57 4.94
CA ALA A 151 -13.90 -17.25 6.01
C ALA A 151 -13.92 -15.75 6.35
N LEU A 152 -12.77 -15.09 6.28
CA LEU A 152 -12.61 -13.64 6.45
C LEU A 152 -13.09 -12.83 5.22
N LYS A 153 -13.51 -13.50 4.13
CA LYS A 153 -13.86 -12.89 2.83
C LYS A 153 -12.70 -12.09 2.21
N GLN A 154 -11.48 -12.52 2.47
CA GLN A 154 -10.25 -11.91 1.99
C GLN A 154 -9.51 -12.79 0.96
N TRP A 155 -10.16 -13.84 0.47
CA TRP A 155 -9.62 -14.65 -0.62
C TRP A 155 -9.96 -14.01 -1.97
N ASN A 156 -8.96 -13.94 -2.85
CA ASN A 156 -9.15 -13.52 -4.23
C ASN A 156 -8.91 -14.72 -5.16
N ASP A 157 -9.84 -14.98 -6.06
CA ASP A 157 -9.79 -16.14 -6.97
C ASP A 157 -8.57 -16.08 -7.91
N SER A 158 -7.95 -14.90 -8.11
CA SER A 158 -6.67 -14.77 -8.84
C SER A 158 -5.52 -15.52 -8.16
N TRP A 159 -5.66 -15.92 -6.91
CA TRP A 159 -4.69 -16.71 -6.15
C TRP A 159 -4.90 -18.22 -6.28
N ASP A 160 -5.99 -18.68 -6.90
CA ASP A 160 -6.23 -20.11 -7.11
C ASP A 160 -5.11 -20.80 -7.90
N PRO A 161 -4.52 -20.19 -8.96
CA PRO A 161 -3.38 -20.78 -9.65
C PRO A 161 -2.16 -20.95 -8.76
N LEU A 162 -1.88 -19.99 -7.88
CA LEU A 162 -0.78 -20.07 -6.91
C LEU A 162 -1.01 -21.19 -5.91
N ALA A 163 -2.22 -21.28 -5.34
CA ALA A 163 -2.58 -22.35 -4.42
C ALA A 163 -2.51 -23.74 -5.07
N ALA A 164 -2.80 -23.83 -6.38
CA ALA A 164 -2.67 -25.06 -7.13
C ALA A 164 -1.22 -25.45 -7.44
N LEU A 165 -0.37 -24.48 -7.81
CA LEU A 165 1.03 -24.69 -8.17
C LEU A 165 1.92 -24.94 -6.95
N ALA A 166 1.70 -24.19 -5.88
CA ALA A 166 2.56 -24.20 -4.69
C ALA A 166 1.73 -24.16 -3.39
N PRO A 167 0.92 -25.19 -3.07
CA PRO A 167 -0.04 -25.15 -1.97
C PRO A 167 0.61 -24.90 -0.60
N VAL A 168 1.76 -25.49 -0.32
CA VAL A 168 2.48 -25.31 0.95
C VAL A 168 2.96 -23.86 1.09
N TRP A 169 3.55 -23.32 0.05
CA TRP A 169 4.02 -21.94 0.07
C TRP A 169 2.84 -20.95 0.17
N ALA A 170 1.77 -21.19 -0.59
CA ALA A 170 0.57 -20.39 -0.54
C ALA A 170 -0.06 -20.37 0.86
N ASP A 171 -0.13 -21.53 1.53
CA ASP A 171 -0.66 -21.60 2.90
C ASP A 171 0.19 -20.81 3.91
N GLN A 172 1.51 -20.96 3.84
CA GLN A 172 2.44 -20.22 4.70
C GLN A 172 2.33 -18.71 4.48
N PHE A 173 2.22 -18.28 3.22
CA PHE A 173 2.03 -16.87 2.90
C PHE A 173 0.68 -16.35 3.40
N MET A 174 -0.39 -17.10 3.18
CA MET A 174 -1.73 -16.75 3.64
C MET A 174 -1.84 -16.74 5.17
N ALA A 175 -1.05 -17.54 5.87
CA ALA A 175 -0.95 -17.46 7.31
C ALA A 175 -0.47 -16.06 7.80
N ALA A 176 0.48 -15.46 7.08
CA ALA A 176 0.88 -14.07 7.35
C ALA A 176 -0.28 -13.08 7.11
N GLY A 177 -1.05 -13.26 6.02
CA GLY A 177 -2.25 -12.47 5.76
C GLY A 177 -3.31 -12.61 6.86
N VAL A 178 -3.53 -13.82 7.35
CA VAL A 178 -4.48 -14.07 8.46
C VAL A 178 -4.11 -13.26 9.70
N THR A 179 -2.83 -13.08 10.02
CA THR A 179 -2.40 -12.28 11.18
C THR A 179 -2.77 -10.80 11.07
N ILE A 180 -3.03 -10.33 9.85
CA ILE A 180 -3.44 -8.95 9.57
C ILE A 180 -4.97 -8.85 9.62
N TYR A 181 -5.65 -9.63 8.79
CA TYR A 181 -7.09 -9.55 8.62
C TYR A 181 -7.91 -10.08 9.81
N ALA A 182 -7.33 -10.92 10.66
CA ALA A 182 -7.94 -11.39 11.91
C ALA A 182 -7.54 -10.54 13.13
N SER A 183 -6.74 -9.49 12.94
CA SER A 183 -6.30 -8.59 14.01
C SER A 183 -7.38 -7.54 14.32
N ASP A 184 -7.38 -7.06 15.56
CA ASP A 184 -8.23 -5.97 16.05
C ASP A 184 -7.51 -4.60 16.11
N VAL A 185 -6.26 -4.54 15.61
CA VAL A 185 -5.47 -3.28 15.59
C VAL A 185 -6.11 -2.22 14.70
N PHE A 186 -6.66 -2.64 13.57
CA PHE A 186 -7.40 -1.77 12.65
C PHE A 186 -8.77 -2.33 12.31
N SER A 187 -9.71 -1.44 12.04
CA SER A 187 -10.99 -1.83 11.45
C SER A 187 -10.79 -2.35 10.02
N THR A 188 -11.72 -3.16 9.52
CA THR A 188 -11.70 -3.66 8.13
C THR A 188 -11.58 -2.53 7.12
N LYS A 189 -12.25 -1.40 7.34
CA LYS A 189 -12.16 -0.22 6.47
C LYS A 189 -10.74 0.35 6.41
N GLU A 190 -10.06 0.44 7.54
CA GLU A 190 -8.68 0.95 7.60
C GLU A 190 -7.70 -0.01 6.91
N ILE A 191 -7.88 -1.32 7.11
CA ILE A 191 -7.09 -2.35 6.41
C ILE A 191 -7.25 -2.21 4.89
N GLU A 192 -8.48 -2.07 4.40
CA GLU A 192 -8.73 -1.90 2.96
C GLU A 192 -8.14 -0.59 2.42
N LEU A 193 -8.26 0.52 3.14
CA LEU A 193 -7.65 1.79 2.72
C LEU A 193 -6.12 1.71 2.63
N ILE A 194 -5.47 1.10 3.61
CA ILE A 194 -4.01 0.89 3.61
C ILE A 194 -3.61 -0.03 2.45
N SER A 195 -4.38 -1.09 2.19
CA SER A 195 -4.14 -2.02 1.08
C SER A 195 -4.24 -1.32 -0.28
N ILE A 196 -5.30 -0.52 -0.50
CA ILE A 196 -5.49 0.26 -1.74
C ILE A 196 -4.31 1.21 -1.96
N VAL A 197 -3.93 1.97 -0.94
CA VAL A 197 -2.82 2.92 -1.04
C VAL A 197 -1.50 2.20 -1.31
N GLY A 198 -1.24 1.08 -0.63
CA GLY A 198 -0.05 0.27 -0.85
C GLY A 198 0.04 -0.27 -2.28
N VAL A 199 -1.07 -0.79 -2.82
CA VAL A 199 -1.15 -1.26 -4.22
C VAL A 199 -0.93 -0.10 -5.20
N CYS A 200 -1.55 1.07 -4.96
CA CYS A 200 -1.33 2.25 -5.79
C CYS A 200 0.14 2.70 -5.78
N ALA A 201 0.81 2.68 -4.63
CA ALA A 201 2.22 3.02 -4.50
C ALA A 201 3.12 2.07 -5.31
N ILE A 202 2.81 0.77 -5.33
CA ILE A 202 3.53 -0.24 -6.13
C ILE A 202 3.27 -0.03 -7.63
N ASN A 203 2.03 0.18 -8.04
CA ASN A 203 1.64 0.28 -9.44
C ASN A 203 2.04 1.61 -10.09
N ALA A 204 2.21 2.69 -9.33
CA ALA A 204 2.67 3.98 -9.87
C ALA A 204 4.02 3.87 -10.61
N PHE A 205 4.82 2.85 -10.29
CA PHE A 205 6.09 2.59 -10.98
C PHE A 205 5.91 1.83 -12.31
N HIS A 206 4.89 0.98 -12.45
CA HIS A 206 4.64 0.20 -13.67
C HIS A 206 4.13 1.06 -14.82
N GLY A 207 3.32 2.06 -14.56
CA GLY A 207 2.78 2.97 -15.59
C GLY A 207 3.84 3.81 -16.31
N ARG A 208 5.03 3.99 -15.74
CA ARG A 208 6.13 4.73 -16.39
C ARG A 208 6.88 3.92 -17.43
N ARG A 209 6.98 2.60 -17.28
CA ARG A 209 7.71 1.74 -18.22
C ARG A 209 6.96 1.47 -19.53
N GLN A 210 5.65 1.57 -19.54
CA GLN A 210 4.85 1.34 -20.76
C GLN A 210 4.78 2.55 -21.70
N ARG A 211 5.20 3.75 -21.26
CA ARG A 211 5.18 4.97 -22.09
C ARG A 211 6.49 5.29 -22.81
N SER A 212 7.52 4.45 -22.66
CA SER A 212 8.84 4.62 -23.28
C SER A 212 9.12 3.62 -24.40
N LYS A 213 8.10 3.16 -25.12
CA LYS A 213 8.23 2.40 -26.37
C LYS A 213 7.55 3.14 -27.51
#